data_c56977f5867c011bb50988e39abcbf5f
#
_entry.id   c56977f5867c011bb50988e39abcbf5f
#
_cell.length_a   1.000
_cell.length_b   1.000
_cell.length_c   1.000
_cell.angle_alpha   90.00
_cell.angle_beta   90.00
_cell.angle_gamma   90.00
#
_symmetry.space_group_name_H-M   'P 1'
#
loop_
_entity.id
_entity.type
_entity.pdbx_description
1 polymer ?
#
loop_
_entity_poly.entity_id
_entity_poly.type
_entity_poly.pdbx_seq_one_letter_code
_entity_poly.pdbx_strand_id
1 'polypeptide(L)'
;MKKTIKKICFFIISLVILTLLFPGLKVFGETEITETLGARYYVEENVETNFLRSGIVHVKDKAMSSTDESGMSAGGSDSSGGTVIANQFYPQSVNVLTVPSQSGVKVVNWTLTNPLGWTLATVRELAKDFEKNNPGWKVVAAINGDFFDIKGTGALPYQTNGVTVSNGEVLRPITNNATIGFTNNGTENSLVAGKNFQVGQHQLDVFDNNGEIIASFAINSFNTEPDEGETNLYFTFPYLENGERKEQTQVVPPENSYTVISPIRGLAMSANKFYGKGKINVVGEERTLTLGQFAIVTKNAELKALLAKNVLIRIQQPVIGDYAECDNIIGGGVTLVLNGEGYNPTDFNRHPRTMVGRKADGTLVFATVDGRQVAKNMYGMLQEEMAALMLHYGCVEAY
;
A
#
# COMPACT_ATOMS: atom_id res chain seq x y z
N MET A 1 -12.75 55.79 -28.32
CA MET A 1 -13.09 54.54 -27.63
C MET A 1 -13.25 53.31 -28.54
N LYS A 2 -14.03 53.33 -29.65
CA LYS A 2 -14.24 52.13 -30.49
C LYS A 2 -13.00 51.54 -31.18
N LYS A 3 -11.97 52.32 -31.50
CA LYS A 3 -10.75 51.82 -32.15
C LYS A 3 -9.80 51.09 -31.18
N THR A 4 -9.80 51.47 -29.92
CA THR A 4 -8.95 50.83 -28.87
C THR A 4 -9.50 49.45 -28.46
N ILE A 5 -10.83 49.34 -28.38
CA ILE A 5 -11.51 48.07 -28.06
C ILE A 5 -11.26 47.01 -29.14
N LYS A 6 -11.30 47.42 -30.45
CA LYS A 6 -11.00 46.47 -31.54
C LYS A 6 -9.55 45.95 -31.51
N LYS A 7 -8.55 46.78 -31.12
CA LYS A 7 -7.18 46.35 -31.02
C LYS A 7 -6.94 45.39 -29.84
N ILE A 8 -7.63 45.62 -28.72
CA ILE A 8 -7.54 44.73 -27.54
C ILE A 8 -8.20 43.37 -27.84
N CYS A 9 -9.38 43.33 -28.45
CA CYS A 9 -10.01 42.09 -28.88
C CYS A 9 -9.18 41.32 -29.91
N PHE A 10 -8.52 41.98 -30.83
CA PHE A 10 -7.66 41.32 -31.83
C PHE A 10 -6.40 40.74 -31.18
N PHE A 11 -5.83 41.39 -30.16
CA PHE A 11 -4.67 40.90 -29.42
C PHE A 11 -5.02 39.65 -28.56
N ILE A 12 -6.19 39.66 -27.90
CA ILE A 12 -6.69 38.53 -27.11
C ILE A 12 -7.01 37.32 -28.01
N ILE A 13 -7.66 37.55 -29.15
CA ILE A 13 -7.98 36.49 -30.13
C ILE A 13 -6.70 35.91 -30.73
N SER A 14 -5.69 36.73 -31.06
CA SER A 14 -4.41 36.27 -31.57
C SER A 14 -3.64 35.46 -30.52
N LEU A 15 -3.71 35.80 -29.24
CA LEU A 15 -3.08 35.08 -28.18
C LEU A 15 -3.74 33.69 -27.93
N VAL A 16 -5.10 33.64 -27.98
CA VAL A 16 -5.84 32.37 -27.84
C VAL A 16 -5.62 31.46 -29.05
N ILE A 17 -5.55 32.00 -30.28
CA ILE A 17 -5.23 31.20 -31.46
C ILE A 17 -3.79 30.70 -31.44
N LEU A 18 -2.85 31.50 -30.93
CA LEU A 18 -1.44 31.09 -30.80
C LEU A 18 -1.27 29.96 -29.81
N THR A 19 -1.98 29.94 -28.68
CA THR A 19 -1.97 28.84 -27.71
C THR A 19 -2.65 27.56 -28.24
N LEU A 20 -3.62 27.67 -29.13
CA LEU A 20 -4.27 26.51 -29.77
C LEU A 20 -3.43 25.89 -30.89
N LEU A 21 -2.58 26.67 -31.56
CA LEU A 21 -1.73 26.22 -32.67
C LEU A 21 -0.35 25.69 -32.19
N PHE A 22 0.09 26.09 -31.02
CA PHE A 22 1.35 25.67 -30.43
C PHE A 22 1.16 25.24 -28.98
N PRO A 23 0.69 24.02 -28.71
CA PRO A 23 0.48 23.53 -27.35
C PRO A 23 1.77 23.42 -26.51
N GLY A 24 2.91 23.74 -27.08
CA GLY A 24 4.21 23.80 -26.39
C GLY A 24 4.70 25.22 -26.11
N LEU A 25 3.98 26.28 -26.48
CA LEU A 25 4.38 27.64 -26.15
C LEU A 25 4.03 27.91 -24.68
N LYS A 26 4.99 27.79 -23.78
CA LYS A 26 4.87 28.31 -22.41
C LYS A 26 4.65 29.83 -22.50
N VAL A 27 3.44 30.28 -22.29
CA VAL A 27 3.19 31.67 -21.88
C VAL A 27 3.92 31.79 -20.55
N PHE A 28 4.85 32.73 -20.41
CA PHE A 28 5.48 33.07 -19.15
C PHE A 28 4.39 33.59 -18.22
N GLY A 29 3.67 32.67 -17.55
CA GLY A 29 2.80 32.94 -16.43
C GLY A 29 3.65 33.05 -15.16
N GLU A 30 3.17 33.80 -14.19
CA GLU A 30 3.73 33.77 -12.83
C GLU A 30 3.83 32.31 -12.37
N THR A 31 4.95 31.96 -11.73
CA THR A 31 5.13 30.62 -11.14
C THR A 31 4.06 30.44 -10.07
N GLU A 32 3.16 29.47 -10.26
CA GLU A 32 2.10 29.16 -9.30
C GLU A 32 2.74 28.55 -8.04
N ILE A 33 2.76 29.33 -6.96
CA ILE A 33 3.26 28.89 -5.67
C ILE A 33 2.07 28.42 -4.83
N THR A 34 2.10 27.17 -4.39
CA THR A 34 1.15 26.62 -3.43
C THR A 34 1.73 26.79 -2.03
N GLU A 35 0.95 27.37 -1.12
CA GLU A 35 1.36 27.64 0.26
C GLU A 35 0.37 27.03 1.26
N THR A 36 0.89 26.35 2.27
CA THR A 36 0.13 25.81 3.39
C THR A 36 1.05 25.53 4.58
N LEU A 37 0.57 25.70 5.81
CA LEU A 37 1.28 25.37 7.05
C LEU A 37 2.70 25.96 7.12
N GLY A 38 2.93 27.16 6.55
CA GLY A 38 4.25 27.80 6.49
C GLY A 38 5.17 27.19 5.42
N ALA A 39 4.74 26.18 4.69
CA ALA A 39 5.51 25.61 3.58
C ALA A 39 5.02 26.17 2.23
N ARG A 40 5.95 26.27 1.28
CA ARG A 40 5.71 26.72 -0.10
C ARG A 40 6.27 25.70 -1.09
N TYR A 41 5.54 25.46 -2.16
CA TYR A 41 5.92 24.53 -3.23
C TYR A 41 5.59 25.12 -4.59
N TYR A 42 6.48 24.92 -5.57
CA TYR A 42 6.21 25.18 -6.97
C TYR A 42 7.01 24.26 -7.88
N VAL A 43 6.52 24.03 -9.10
CA VAL A 43 7.23 23.32 -10.16
C VAL A 43 8.10 24.32 -10.92
N GLU A 44 9.42 24.09 -10.95
CA GLU A 44 10.38 24.87 -11.72
C GLU A 44 10.40 24.41 -13.19
N GLU A 45 10.40 23.08 -13.40
CA GLU A 45 10.48 22.48 -14.72
C GLU A 45 9.72 21.15 -14.77
N ASN A 46 8.83 20.98 -15.72
CA ASN A 46 8.33 19.64 -16.06
C ASN A 46 9.36 18.96 -16.97
N VAL A 47 10.04 17.96 -16.44
CA VAL A 47 11.11 17.24 -17.14
C VAL A 47 10.54 16.23 -18.12
N GLU A 48 9.43 15.57 -17.74
CA GLU A 48 8.84 14.51 -18.52
C GLU A 48 7.34 14.36 -18.21
N THR A 49 6.55 14.14 -19.24
CA THR A 49 5.13 13.76 -19.11
C THR A 49 4.85 12.56 -19.98
N ASN A 50 4.41 11.48 -19.34
CA ASN A 50 4.06 10.22 -20.00
C ASN A 50 2.55 9.98 -19.88
N PHE A 51 1.89 9.83 -21.01
CA PHE A 51 0.51 9.39 -21.09
C PHE A 51 0.48 7.87 -21.18
N LEU A 52 0.05 7.23 -20.11
CA LEU A 52 -0.02 5.79 -20.00
C LEU A 52 -1.42 5.29 -20.40
N ARG A 53 -1.63 3.97 -20.36
CA ARG A 53 -2.94 3.39 -20.66
C ARG A 53 -4.00 3.86 -19.66
N SER A 54 -5.26 3.80 -20.08
CA SER A 54 -6.44 4.11 -19.25
C SER A 54 -6.47 5.54 -18.69
N GLY A 55 -5.88 6.51 -19.40
CA GLY A 55 -5.86 7.90 -18.97
C GLY A 55 -4.93 8.21 -17.79
N ILE A 56 -4.11 7.24 -17.38
CA ILE A 56 -3.09 7.45 -16.35
C ILE A 56 -2.01 8.37 -16.91
N VAL A 57 -1.61 9.36 -16.12
CA VAL A 57 -0.54 10.28 -16.47
C VAL A 57 0.57 10.22 -15.43
N HIS A 58 1.79 10.03 -15.87
CA HIS A 58 2.98 10.17 -15.05
C HIS A 58 3.71 11.46 -15.43
N VAL A 59 4.03 12.28 -14.45
CA VAL A 59 4.91 13.45 -14.61
C VAL A 59 6.14 13.30 -13.74
N LYS A 60 7.26 13.80 -14.28
CA LYS A 60 8.50 13.97 -13.52
C LYS A 60 8.86 15.44 -13.54
N ASP A 61 8.92 16.02 -12.35
CA ASP A 61 9.15 17.45 -12.18
C ASP A 61 10.41 17.72 -11.38
N LYS A 62 11.12 18.78 -11.77
CA LYS A 62 12.00 19.52 -10.88
C LYS A 62 11.14 20.57 -10.20
N ALA A 63 11.13 20.55 -8.89
CA ALA A 63 10.34 21.46 -8.09
C ALA A 63 11.22 22.12 -7.02
N MET A 64 10.66 23.12 -6.39
CA MET A 64 11.28 23.83 -5.28
C MET A 64 10.31 23.83 -4.11
N SER A 65 10.81 23.62 -2.90
CA SER A 65 10.01 23.74 -1.68
C SER A 65 10.78 24.46 -0.59
N SER A 66 10.04 25.12 0.31
CA SER A 66 10.58 25.81 1.48
C SER A 66 9.64 25.67 2.65
N THR A 67 10.15 25.91 3.86
CA THR A 67 9.38 26.04 5.08
C THR A 67 9.76 27.34 5.79
N ASP A 68 8.90 27.88 6.62
CA ASP A 68 9.20 29.01 7.50
C ASP A 68 9.98 28.59 8.77
N GLU A 69 10.06 27.28 9.04
CA GLU A 69 10.84 26.69 10.13
C GLU A 69 12.37 26.65 9.79
N SER A 70 13.18 26.90 10.80
CA SER A 70 14.64 26.84 10.70
C SER A 70 15.23 25.83 11.68
N GLY A 71 16.48 25.41 11.45
CA GLY A 71 17.22 24.52 12.35
C GLY A 71 16.84 23.04 12.22
N MET A 72 15.95 22.71 11.31
CA MET A 72 15.57 21.32 11.05
C MET A 72 16.66 20.57 10.30
N SER A 73 17.08 19.44 10.84
CA SER A 73 18.07 18.60 10.19
C SER A 73 17.51 17.94 8.93
N ALA A 74 18.35 17.76 7.94
CA ALA A 74 18.07 16.86 6.83
C ALA A 74 18.06 15.42 7.36
N GLY A 75 16.97 14.99 7.95
CA GLY A 75 16.82 13.79 8.77
C GLY A 75 17.35 12.48 8.23
N GLY A 76 17.49 11.53 9.14
CA GLY A 76 17.93 10.16 8.92
C GLY A 76 19.33 9.88 9.50
N SER A 77 19.66 8.60 9.68
CA SER A 77 20.96 8.13 10.15
C SER A 77 22.14 8.55 9.26
N ASP A 78 21.86 8.99 8.04
CA ASP A 78 22.82 9.50 7.04
C ASP A 78 22.84 11.03 6.98
N SER A 79 22.25 11.68 7.96
CA SER A 79 22.11 13.14 8.03
C SER A 79 23.44 13.86 8.39
N SER A 80 24.50 13.56 7.67
CA SER A 80 25.65 14.45 7.56
C SER A 80 25.30 15.78 6.88
N GLY A 81 24.03 16.04 6.65
CA GLY A 81 23.54 17.13 5.86
C GLY A 81 23.05 18.28 6.70
N GLY A 82 23.51 19.44 6.38
CA GLY A 82 23.36 20.73 6.93
C GLY A 82 21.97 21.13 7.49
N THR A 83 21.96 22.24 8.17
CA THR A 83 20.78 22.88 8.74
C THR A 83 19.93 23.53 7.63
N VAL A 84 18.65 23.24 7.60
CA VAL A 84 17.70 23.92 6.73
C VAL A 84 17.51 25.36 7.21
N ILE A 85 17.51 26.29 6.28
CA ILE A 85 17.34 27.74 6.53
C ILE A 85 15.87 28.08 6.25
N ALA A 86 15.22 28.77 7.21
CA ALA A 86 13.85 29.23 7.05
C ALA A 86 13.68 30.06 5.78
N ASN A 87 12.58 29.84 5.09
CA ASN A 87 12.21 30.53 3.86
C ASN A 87 13.15 30.35 2.66
N GLN A 88 14.19 29.51 2.79
CA GLN A 88 15.05 29.14 1.66
C GLN A 88 14.41 27.99 0.88
N PHE A 89 14.36 28.14 -0.45
CA PHE A 89 13.90 27.08 -1.34
C PHE A 89 15.00 26.04 -1.59
N TYR A 90 14.62 24.77 -1.51
CA TYR A 90 15.46 23.61 -1.79
C TYR A 90 14.93 22.83 -2.98
N PRO A 91 15.81 22.35 -3.87
CA PRO A 91 15.39 21.59 -5.04
C PRO A 91 14.81 20.23 -4.65
N GLN A 92 13.79 19.83 -5.37
CA GLN A 92 13.10 18.55 -5.24
C GLN A 92 13.03 17.85 -6.60
N SER A 93 13.19 16.52 -6.60
CA SER A 93 12.90 15.68 -7.76
C SER A 93 11.63 14.88 -7.43
N VAL A 94 10.56 15.14 -8.16
CA VAL A 94 9.23 14.65 -7.86
C VAL A 94 8.73 13.80 -9.02
N ASN A 95 8.18 12.63 -8.70
CA ASN A 95 7.39 11.86 -9.66
C ASN A 95 5.95 11.81 -9.17
N VAL A 96 5.01 12.12 -10.04
CA VAL A 96 3.58 12.10 -9.75
C VAL A 96 2.85 11.25 -10.76
N LEU A 97 2.00 10.36 -10.27
CA LEU A 97 1.12 9.53 -11.06
C LEU A 97 -0.32 9.89 -10.74
N THR A 98 -1.09 10.27 -11.74
CA THR A 98 -2.54 10.49 -11.62
C THR A 98 -3.30 9.34 -12.24
N VAL A 99 -4.23 8.77 -11.48
CA VAL A 99 -5.07 7.63 -11.89
C VAL A 99 -6.52 8.08 -11.84
N PRO A 100 -7.19 8.29 -12.99
CA PRO A 100 -8.61 8.66 -13.00
C PRO A 100 -9.45 7.63 -12.24
N SER A 101 -10.47 8.08 -11.51
CA SER A 101 -11.34 7.19 -10.71
C SER A 101 -11.97 6.08 -11.57
N GLN A 102 -12.37 6.41 -12.80
CA GLN A 102 -13.00 5.48 -13.76
C GLN A 102 -12.02 5.03 -14.86
N SER A 103 -10.81 4.65 -14.47
CA SER A 103 -9.76 4.27 -15.43
C SER A 103 -9.80 2.81 -15.89
N GLY A 104 -10.56 1.96 -15.21
CA GLY A 104 -10.57 0.52 -15.45
C GLY A 104 -9.28 -0.19 -15.04
N VAL A 105 -8.41 0.47 -14.26
CA VAL A 105 -7.23 -0.14 -13.59
C VAL A 105 -7.52 -0.38 -12.13
N LYS A 106 -6.88 -1.42 -11.56
CA LYS A 106 -6.97 -1.74 -10.15
C LYS A 106 -5.71 -1.27 -9.43
N VAL A 107 -5.87 -0.63 -8.28
CA VAL A 107 -4.76 -0.36 -7.35
C VAL A 107 -4.55 -1.60 -6.51
N VAL A 108 -3.34 -2.16 -6.52
CA VAL A 108 -3.00 -3.39 -5.81
C VAL A 108 -1.84 -3.14 -4.85
N ASN A 109 -2.00 -3.54 -3.62
CA ASN A 109 -0.91 -3.70 -2.67
C ASN A 109 -0.27 -5.08 -2.88
N TRP A 110 1.01 -5.14 -3.23
CA TRP A 110 1.71 -6.38 -3.52
C TRP A 110 3.00 -6.50 -2.71
N THR A 111 3.23 -7.67 -2.15
CA THR A 111 4.43 -7.98 -1.36
C THR A 111 4.87 -9.42 -1.59
N LEU A 112 6.15 -9.69 -1.46
CA LEU A 112 6.69 -11.04 -1.50
C LEU A 112 6.76 -11.62 -0.08
N THR A 113 6.15 -12.79 0.08
CA THR A 113 6.22 -13.55 1.33
C THR A 113 6.62 -14.99 1.07
N ASN A 114 7.26 -15.60 2.03
CA ASN A 114 7.50 -17.02 2.12
C ASN A 114 7.20 -17.50 3.56
N PRO A 115 7.25 -18.80 3.86
CA PRO A 115 6.98 -19.29 5.22
C PRO A 115 7.83 -18.67 6.33
N LEU A 116 8.99 -18.10 5.99
CA LEU A 116 9.91 -17.48 6.93
C LEU A 116 9.61 -15.99 7.20
N GLY A 117 8.78 -15.35 6.38
CA GLY A 117 8.46 -13.91 6.51
C GLY A 117 8.34 -13.20 5.17
N TRP A 118 8.68 -11.91 5.16
CA TRP A 118 8.72 -11.10 3.95
C TRP A 118 10.09 -11.18 3.27
N THR A 119 10.12 -10.91 1.98
CA THR A 119 11.35 -10.87 1.18
C THR A 119 11.55 -9.46 0.63
N LEU A 120 12.76 -8.91 0.82
CA LEU A 120 13.12 -7.64 0.21
C LEU A 120 13.17 -7.76 -1.32
N ALA A 121 12.54 -6.81 -1.99
CA ALA A 121 12.53 -6.73 -3.44
C ALA A 121 12.41 -5.28 -3.89
N THR A 122 12.94 -4.97 -5.06
CA THR A 122 12.70 -3.68 -5.70
C THR A 122 11.27 -3.60 -6.22
N VAL A 123 10.73 -2.39 -6.36
CA VAL A 123 9.40 -2.16 -6.97
C VAL A 123 9.27 -2.85 -8.33
N ARG A 124 10.35 -2.88 -9.12
CA ARG A 124 10.38 -3.54 -10.43
C ARG A 124 10.30 -5.08 -10.34
N GLU A 125 10.92 -5.66 -9.33
CA GLU A 125 10.84 -7.12 -9.08
C GLU A 125 9.44 -7.48 -8.58
N LEU A 126 8.84 -6.68 -7.69
CA LEU A 126 7.47 -6.85 -7.23
C LEU A 126 6.47 -6.78 -8.40
N ALA A 127 6.62 -5.82 -9.32
CA ALA A 127 5.78 -5.71 -10.50
C ALA A 127 5.87 -6.97 -11.40
N LYS A 128 7.07 -7.50 -11.63
CA LYS A 128 7.28 -8.74 -12.39
C LYS A 128 6.68 -9.96 -11.69
N ASP A 129 6.84 -10.05 -10.38
CA ASP A 129 6.27 -11.15 -9.59
C ASP A 129 4.74 -11.10 -9.61
N PHE A 130 4.14 -9.90 -9.50
CA PHE A 130 2.70 -9.73 -9.63
C PHE A 130 2.19 -10.26 -10.98
N GLU A 131 2.79 -9.83 -12.09
CA GLU A 131 2.39 -10.29 -13.43
C GLU A 131 2.54 -11.80 -13.62
N LYS A 132 3.59 -12.39 -13.05
CA LYS A 132 3.81 -13.84 -13.07
C LYS A 132 2.71 -14.61 -12.33
N ASN A 133 2.28 -14.11 -11.19
CA ASN A 133 1.30 -14.78 -10.33
C ASN A 133 -0.16 -14.43 -10.66
N ASN A 134 -0.39 -13.44 -11.54
CA ASN A 134 -1.70 -13.00 -11.99
C ASN A 134 -1.79 -12.98 -13.51
N PRO A 135 -1.89 -14.15 -14.18
CA PRO A 135 -1.95 -14.23 -15.64
C PRO A 135 -3.10 -13.37 -16.21
N GLY A 136 -2.80 -12.62 -17.26
CA GLY A 136 -3.77 -11.70 -17.88
C GLY A 136 -3.72 -10.27 -17.37
N TRP A 137 -3.07 -10.01 -16.24
CA TRP A 137 -2.84 -8.67 -15.72
C TRP A 137 -1.51 -8.07 -16.18
N LYS A 138 -1.48 -6.75 -16.33
CA LYS A 138 -0.27 -5.98 -16.63
C LYS A 138 -0.14 -4.81 -15.67
N VAL A 139 1.06 -4.63 -15.12
CA VAL A 139 1.39 -3.48 -14.28
C VAL A 139 1.64 -2.27 -15.18
N VAL A 140 0.84 -1.21 -15.00
CA VAL A 140 0.98 0.06 -15.74
C VAL A 140 2.00 0.97 -15.05
N ALA A 141 1.92 1.04 -13.73
CA ALA A 141 2.85 1.79 -12.89
C ALA A 141 2.96 1.13 -11.51
N ALA A 142 4.03 1.40 -10.80
CA ALA A 142 4.23 0.91 -9.44
C ALA A 142 5.08 1.88 -8.63
N ILE A 143 4.76 2.00 -7.35
CA ILE A 143 5.52 2.78 -6.36
C ILE A 143 5.76 1.93 -5.11
N ASN A 144 6.73 2.31 -4.29
CA ASN A 144 6.90 1.75 -2.95
C ASN A 144 5.83 2.29 -2.00
N GLY A 145 5.58 1.56 -0.93
CA GLY A 145 4.69 2.00 0.16
C GLY A 145 5.02 1.29 1.46
N ASP A 146 4.52 1.87 2.57
CA ASP A 146 4.75 1.48 3.95
C ASP A 146 6.24 1.47 4.38
N PHE A 147 6.46 1.51 5.68
CA PHE A 147 7.73 1.20 6.31
C PHE A 147 7.84 -0.31 6.58
N PHE A 148 9.05 -0.81 6.76
CA PHE A 148 9.28 -2.23 7.02
C PHE A 148 10.52 -2.46 7.91
N ASP A 149 10.65 -3.65 8.49
CA ASP A 149 11.82 -4.07 9.25
C ASP A 149 13.03 -4.25 8.32
N ILE A 150 13.77 -3.17 8.08
CA ILE A 150 14.93 -3.17 7.17
C ILE A 150 16.08 -4.07 7.67
N LYS A 151 16.14 -4.36 8.97
CA LYS A 151 17.20 -5.17 9.56
C LYS A 151 16.91 -6.67 9.51
N GLY A 152 15.64 -7.05 9.32
CA GLY A 152 15.21 -8.44 9.31
C GLY A 152 15.44 -9.17 10.64
N THR A 153 15.36 -8.44 11.76
CA THR A 153 15.67 -8.99 13.10
C THR A 153 14.45 -9.54 13.84
N GLY A 154 13.25 -9.37 13.29
CA GLY A 154 12.02 -9.93 13.86
C GLY A 154 11.89 -11.45 13.71
N ALA A 155 10.95 -12.05 14.41
CA ALA A 155 10.58 -13.47 14.22
C ALA A 155 10.16 -13.74 12.77
N LEU A 156 9.52 -12.75 12.13
CA LEU A 156 9.24 -12.69 10.69
C LEU A 156 10.07 -11.54 10.10
N PRO A 157 11.21 -11.83 9.46
CA PRO A 157 12.09 -10.78 8.93
C PRO A 157 11.40 -9.94 7.85
N TYR A 158 11.83 -8.67 7.73
CA TYR A 158 11.46 -7.72 6.68
C TYR A 158 9.95 -7.43 6.58
N GLN A 159 9.19 -7.73 7.63
CA GLN A 159 7.75 -7.47 7.64
C GLN A 159 7.44 -5.98 7.51
N THR A 160 6.32 -5.65 6.88
CA THR A 160 5.78 -4.28 6.85
C THR A 160 5.49 -3.79 8.26
N ASN A 161 5.58 -2.49 8.53
CA ASN A 161 5.29 -1.95 9.85
C ASN A 161 3.78 -1.83 10.10
N GLY A 162 3.01 -1.50 9.07
CA GLY A 162 1.57 -1.35 9.14
C GLY A 162 0.79 -2.57 8.64
N VAL A 163 -0.50 -2.36 8.48
CA VAL A 163 -1.42 -3.33 7.92
C VAL A 163 -1.02 -3.69 6.49
N THR A 164 -1.22 -4.95 6.12
CA THR A 164 -1.00 -5.41 4.75
C THR A 164 -2.14 -6.34 4.34
N VAL A 165 -2.97 -5.87 3.41
CA VAL A 165 -3.98 -6.68 2.72
C VAL A 165 -3.70 -6.62 1.23
N SER A 166 -3.64 -7.76 0.57
CA SER A 166 -3.31 -7.91 -0.84
C SER A 166 -4.38 -8.75 -1.54
N ASN A 167 -5.17 -8.15 -2.41
CA ASN A 167 -6.27 -8.82 -3.10
C ASN A 167 -7.20 -9.61 -2.14
N GLY A 168 -7.61 -8.98 -1.04
CA GLY A 168 -8.46 -9.56 0.00
C GLY A 168 -7.75 -10.52 0.96
N GLU A 169 -6.45 -10.74 0.81
CA GLU A 169 -5.65 -11.59 1.69
C GLU A 169 -5.00 -10.75 2.80
N VAL A 170 -5.43 -10.95 4.05
CA VAL A 170 -4.89 -10.24 5.21
C VAL A 170 -3.57 -10.86 5.64
N LEU A 171 -2.46 -10.29 5.18
CA LEU A 171 -1.12 -10.78 5.48
C LEU A 171 -0.57 -10.23 6.80
N ARG A 172 -1.02 -9.05 7.23
CA ARG A 172 -0.61 -8.42 8.49
C ARG A 172 -1.73 -7.56 9.06
N PRO A 173 -2.49 -8.05 10.04
CA PRO A 173 -3.58 -7.31 10.68
C PRO A 173 -3.07 -6.46 11.85
N ILE A 174 -2.35 -5.38 11.58
CA ILE A 174 -1.87 -4.42 12.59
C ILE A 174 -2.59 -3.08 12.44
N THR A 175 -2.96 -2.49 13.56
CA THR A 175 -3.79 -1.29 13.66
C THR A 175 -3.05 -0.07 14.21
N ASN A 176 -1.74 -0.15 14.44
CA ASN A 176 -0.98 0.88 15.19
C ASN A 176 -0.63 2.11 14.35
N ASN A 177 -0.71 2.02 13.02
CA ASN A 177 -0.36 3.10 12.09
C ASN A 177 -1.59 3.54 11.32
N ALA A 178 -1.55 4.73 10.73
CA ALA A 178 -2.55 5.14 9.76
C ALA A 178 -2.69 4.08 8.66
N THR A 179 -3.90 3.88 8.20
CA THR A 179 -4.26 2.82 7.26
C THR A 179 -4.91 3.44 6.05
N ILE A 180 -4.48 2.99 4.86
CA ILE A 180 -4.99 3.43 3.57
C ILE A 180 -5.51 2.21 2.83
N GLY A 181 -6.81 2.21 2.51
CA GLY A 181 -7.48 1.18 1.75
C GLY A 181 -7.86 1.66 0.37
N PHE A 182 -7.82 0.75 -0.60
CA PHE A 182 -8.27 0.99 -1.95
C PHE A 182 -9.42 0.05 -2.26
N THR A 183 -10.53 0.63 -2.72
CA THR A 183 -11.64 -0.13 -3.28
C THR A 183 -11.57 -0.11 -4.78
N ASN A 184 -12.02 -1.17 -5.41
CA ASN A 184 -12.22 -1.25 -6.84
C ASN A 184 -13.46 -2.08 -7.13
N ASN A 185 -14.55 -1.43 -7.53
CA ASN A 185 -15.81 -2.10 -7.86
C ASN A 185 -15.87 -2.62 -9.31
N GLY A 186 -14.70 -2.73 -9.98
CA GLY A 186 -14.56 -3.16 -11.37
C GLY A 186 -14.50 -2.01 -12.39
N THR A 187 -14.98 -0.84 -12.05
CA THR A 187 -14.97 0.37 -12.92
C THR A 187 -14.38 1.60 -12.24
N GLU A 188 -14.55 1.71 -10.94
CA GLU A 188 -14.15 2.89 -10.16
C GLU A 188 -13.18 2.51 -9.05
N ASN A 189 -12.09 3.29 -8.92
CA ASN A 189 -11.17 3.25 -7.80
C ASN A 189 -11.55 4.31 -6.77
N SER A 190 -11.46 3.97 -5.50
CA SER A 190 -11.68 4.90 -4.41
C SER A 190 -10.67 4.67 -3.29
N LEU A 191 -10.49 5.68 -2.45
CA LEU A 191 -9.58 5.70 -1.31
C LEU A 191 -10.39 5.76 -0.01
N VAL A 192 -10.05 4.91 0.94
CA VAL A 192 -10.54 4.95 2.32
C VAL A 192 -9.34 5.13 3.24
N ALA A 193 -9.34 6.18 4.06
CA ALA A 193 -8.27 6.42 5.03
C ALA A 193 -8.79 7.12 6.28
N GLY A 194 -7.95 7.25 7.32
CA GLY A 194 -8.30 7.92 8.56
C GLY A 194 -9.38 7.21 9.39
N LYS A 195 -9.61 5.92 9.15
CA LYS A 195 -10.59 5.08 9.84
C LYS A 195 -9.89 3.97 10.64
N ASN A 196 -10.63 3.33 11.53
CA ASN A 196 -10.12 2.20 12.31
C ASN A 196 -10.13 0.92 11.45
N PHE A 197 -8.96 0.36 11.22
CA PHE A 197 -8.84 -0.94 10.59
C PHE A 197 -9.24 -2.04 11.57
N GLN A 198 -10.08 -2.96 11.11
CA GLN A 198 -10.60 -4.06 11.90
C GLN A 198 -10.62 -5.36 11.07
N VAL A 199 -10.38 -6.46 11.76
CA VAL A 199 -10.54 -7.80 11.19
C VAL A 199 -11.49 -8.63 12.05
N GLY A 200 -12.22 -9.51 11.40
CA GLY A 200 -13.09 -10.48 12.05
C GLY A 200 -12.33 -11.66 12.67
N GLN A 201 -13.08 -12.65 13.12
CA GLN A 201 -12.55 -13.92 13.57
C GLN A 201 -11.90 -14.67 12.41
N HIS A 202 -10.86 -15.46 12.71
CA HIS A 202 -10.30 -16.37 11.70
C HIS A 202 -11.38 -17.30 11.15
N GLN A 203 -11.35 -17.47 9.85
CA GLN A 203 -12.25 -18.36 9.13
C GLN A 203 -11.50 -19.25 8.14
N LEU A 204 -12.10 -20.38 7.87
CA LEU A 204 -11.75 -21.30 6.81
C LEU A 204 -12.74 -21.11 5.68
N ASP A 205 -12.26 -20.77 4.48
CA ASP A 205 -13.05 -20.79 3.26
C ASP A 205 -12.76 -22.08 2.49
N VAL A 206 -13.81 -22.72 2.00
CA VAL A 206 -13.75 -23.88 1.12
C VAL A 206 -14.14 -23.46 -0.29
N PHE A 207 -13.37 -23.88 -1.29
CA PHE A 207 -13.58 -23.51 -2.69
C PHE A 207 -14.06 -24.68 -3.53
N ASP A 208 -14.86 -24.38 -4.52
CA ASP A 208 -15.19 -25.32 -5.59
C ASP A 208 -14.07 -25.44 -6.64
N ASN A 209 -14.29 -26.23 -7.68
CA ASN A 209 -13.33 -26.44 -8.76
C ASN A 209 -13.16 -25.22 -9.69
N ASN A 210 -14.08 -24.24 -9.62
CA ASN A 210 -14.03 -23.01 -10.39
C ASN A 210 -13.26 -21.91 -9.63
N GLY A 211 -12.93 -22.14 -8.35
CA GLY A 211 -12.26 -21.19 -7.48
C GLY A 211 -13.22 -20.23 -6.76
N GLU A 212 -14.52 -20.58 -6.71
CA GLU A 212 -15.54 -19.83 -5.96
C GLU A 212 -15.67 -20.39 -4.54
N ILE A 213 -15.90 -19.51 -3.56
CA ILE A 213 -16.14 -19.90 -2.17
C ILE A 213 -17.54 -20.51 -2.07
N ILE A 214 -17.61 -21.80 -1.66
CA ILE A 214 -18.86 -22.51 -1.47
C ILE A 214 -19.32 -22.56 -0.01
N ALA A 215 -18.40 -22.38 0.93
CA ALA A 215 -18.71 -22.32 2.37
C ALA A 215 -17.59 -21.64 3.14
N SER A 216 -17.93 -21.02 4.27
CA SER A 216 -17.00 -20.44 5.22
C SER A 216 -17.34 -20.86 6.63
N PHE A 217 -16.33 -21.27 7.42
CA PHE A 217 -16.49 -21.75 8.80
C PHE A 217 -15.56 -20.98 9.72
N ALA A 218 -16.00 -20.76 10.96
CA ALA A 218 -15.15 -20.15 11.98
C ALA A 218 -14.02 -21.10 12.40
N ILE A 219 -12.84 -20.55 12.67
CA ILE A 219 -11.76 -21.23 13.40
C ILE A 219 -11.95 -20.91 14.88
N ASN A 220 -12.15 -21.92 15.70
CA ASN A 220 -12.44 -21.77 17.12
C ASN A 220 -11.16 -21.58 17.95
N SER A 221 -10.11 -22.33 17.64
CA SER A 221 -8.84 -22.28 18.40
C SER A 221 -7.63 -22.69 17.55
N PHE A 222 -6.45 -22.57 18.12
CA PHE A 222 -5.18 -22.86 17.46
C PHE A 222 -4.37 -23.89 18.24
N ASN A 223 -3.81 -24.88 17.53
CA ASN A 223 -2.88 -25.87 18.06
C ASN A 223 -3.41 -26.66 19.29
N THR A 224 -4.72 -26.84 19.33
CA THR A 224 -5.43 -27.61 20.35
C THR A 224 -6.46 -28.51 19.69
N GLU A 225 -6.82 -29.60 20.33
CA GLU A 225 -7.90 -30.48 19.84
C GLU A 225 -9.25 -29.77 19.93
N PRO A 226 -10.11 -29.86 18.88
CA PRO A 226 -11.45 -29.25 18.89
C PRO A 226 -12.43 -30.01 19.77
N ASP A 227 -13.34 -29.27 20.38
CA ASP A 227 -14.54 -29.84 20.98
C ASP A 227 -15.56 -30.26 19.90
N GLU A 228 -16.65 -30.93 20.34
CA GLU A 228 -17.70 -31.37 19.39
C GLU A 228 -18.30 -30.18 18.64
N GLY A 229 -18.39 -30.29 17.31
CA GLY A 229 -18.87 -29.23 16.43
C GLY A 229 -17.84 -28.14 16.09
N GLU A 230 -16.69 -28.14 16.72
CA GLU A 230 -15.64 -27.12 16.50
C GLU A 230 -14.67 -27.47 15.37
N THR A 231 -13.95 -26.41 14.96
CA THR A 231 -12.89 -26.47 13.95
C THR A 231 -11.69 -25.70 14.43
N ASN A 232 -10.54 -26.35 14.56
CA ASN A 232 -9.30 -25.77 15.01
C ASN A 232 -8.21 -25.82 13.92
N LEU A 233 -7.28 -24.86 13.98
CA LEU A 233 -6.17 -24.75 13.05
C LEU A 233 -4.87 -25.14 13.73
N TYR A 234 -4.09 -26.00 13.09
CA TYR A 234 -2.74 -26.38 13.51
C TYR A 234 -1.71 -25.81 12.55
N PHE A 235 -0.66 -25.19 13.08
CA PHE A 235 0.47 -24.68 12.31
C PHE A 235 1.68 -24.42 13.20
N THR A 236 2.88 -24.59 12.66
CA THR A 236 4.15 -24.20 13.27
C THR A 236 4.33 -22.69 13.15
N PHE A 237 4.79 -22.02 14.20
CA PHE A 237 5.01 -20.58 14.17
C PHE A 237 6.41 -20.20 14.71
N PRO A 238 7.01 -19.13 14.15
CA PRO A 238 8.30 -18.61 14.62
C PRO A 238 8.11 -17.67 15.81
N TYR A 239 9.09 -17.66 16.72
CA TYR A 239 9.17 -16.71 17.82
C TYR A 239 10.63 -16.34 18.09
N LEU A 240 10.84 -15.29 18.90
CA LEU A 240 12.18 -14.92 19.37
C LEU A 240 12.37 -15.36 20.82
N GLU A 241 13.47 -16.03 21.09
CA GLU A 241 13.93 -16.34 22.44
C GLU A 241 15.36 -15.84 22.60
N ASN A 242 15.59 -14.92 23.51
CA ASN A 242 16.89 -14.26 23.72
C ASN A 242 17.49 -13.63 22.46
N GLY A 243 16.64 -13.12 21.55
CA GLY A 243 17.04 -12.54 20.26
C GLY A 243 17.34 -13.57 19.16
N GLU A 244 17.27 -14.85 19.45
CA GLU A 244 17.38 -15.92 18.47
C GLU A 244 16.02 -16.37 17.97
N ARG A 245 15.92 -16.61 16.66
CA ARG A 245 14.72 -17.13 16.04
C ARG A 245 14.58 -18.63 16.33
N LYS A 246 13.42 -19.02 16.85
CA LYS A 246 13.02 -20.41 17.11
C LYS A 246 11.67 -20.70 16.49
N GLU A 247 11.30 -21.97 16.46
CA GLU A 247 10.03 -22.46 15.94
C GLU A 247 9.31 -23.29 16.98
N GLN A 248 8.04 -22.98 17.21
CA GLN A 248 7.15 -23.83 17.99
C GLN A 248 6.50 -24.82 17.04
N THR A 249 7.08 -26.00 16.93
CA THR A 249 6.60 -27.09 16.08
C THR A 249 5.30 -27.67 16.61
N GLN A 250 4.39 -28.03 15.72
CA GLN A 250 3.12 -28.64 16.03
C GLN A 250 3.01 -30.03 15.40
N VAL A 251 2.36 -30.95 16.12
CA VAL A 251 2.02 -32.28 15.64
C VAL A 251 0.50 -32.35 15.47
N VAL A 252 0.06 -32.67 14.28
CA VAL A 252 -1.36 -32.84 13.94
C VAL A 252 -1.81 -34.24 14.34
N PRO A 253 -2.93 -34.41 15.08
CA PRO A 253 -3.47 -35.73 15.37
C PRO A 253 -3.98 -36.44 14.10
N PRO A 254 -4.01 -37.78 14.06
CA PRO A 254 -4.47 -38.50 12.88
C PRO A 254 -5.99 -38.36 12.67
N GLU A 255 -6.75 -38.24 13.74
CA GLU A 255 -8.21 -38.22 13.65
C GLU A 255 -8.74 -36.86 13.20
N ASN A 256 -9.71 -36.87 12.28
CA ASN A 256 -10.42 -35.68 11.81
C ASN A 256 -9.52 -34.58 11.24
N SER A 257 -8.33 -34.91 10.74
CA SER A 257 -7.31 -33.97 10.28
C SER A 257 -7.24 -33.91 8.76
N TYR A 258 -7.02 -32.69 8.26
CA TYR A 258 -6.91 -32.33 6.84
C TYR A 258 -5.72 -31.38 6.67
N THR A 259 -4.62 -31.90 6.13
CA THR A 259 -3.33 -31.21 6.13
C THR A 259 -2.97 -30.67 4.73
N VAL A 260 -2.48 -29.42 4.70
CA VAL A 260 -1.88 -28.78 3.55
C VAL A 260 -0.37 -28.74 3.75
N ILE A 261 0.35 -29.61 3.06
CA ILE A 261 1.82 -29.73 3.14
C ILE A 261 2.56 -28.96 2.06
N SER A 262 1.86 -28.58 1.00
CA SER A 262 2.40 -27.78 -0.10
C SER A 262 1.48 -26.58 -0.36
N PRO A 263 1.46 -25.60 0.55
CA PRO A 263 0.59 -24.47 0.42
C PRO A 263 0.98 -23.59 -0.78
N ILE A 264 -0.01 -22.96 -1.41
CA ILE A 264 0.21 -21.84 -2.34
C ILE A 264 0.81 -20.68 -1.58
N ARG A 265 0.29 -20.42 -0.36
CA ARG A 265 0.83 -19.47 0.60
C ARG A 265 0.57 -19.98 2.03
N GLY A 266 1.52 -19.79 2.91
CA GLY A 266 1.36 -20.08 4.33
C GLY A 266 2.29 -19.18 5.15
N LEU A 267 1.71 -18.37 6.04
CA LEU A 267 2.42 -17.40 6.85
C LEU A 267 1.87 -17.41 8.28
N ALA A 268 2.66 -17.92 9.20
CA ALA A 268 2.37 -17.91 10.63
C ALA A 268 2.93 -16.61 11.25
N MET A 269 2.06 -15.67 11.58
CA MET A 269 2.45 -14.36 12.13
C MET A 269 2.70 -14.42 13.65
N SER A 270 2.02 -15.30 14.36
CA SER A 270 2.18 -15.58 15.79
C SER A 270 1.44 -16.88 16.14
N ALA A 271 1.45 -17.28 17.40
CA ALA A 271 0.77 -18.48 17.90
C ALA A 271 -0.75 -18.53 17.58
N ASN A 272 -1.38 -17.39 17.33
CA ASN A 272 -2.81 -17.26 17.10
C ASN A 272 -3.17 -16.40 15.88
N LYS A 273 -2.22 -16.22 14.96
CA LYS A 273 -2.43 -15.45 13.72
C LYS A 273 -1.77 -16.17 12.55
N PHE A 274 -2.58 -16.67 11.66
CA PHE A 274 -2.15 -17.40 10.48
C PHE A 274 -2.95 -16.99 9.25
N TYR A 275 -2.26 -16.88 8.15
CA TYR A 275 -2.84 -16.83 6.82
C TYR A 275 -2.30 -17.96 5.97
N GLY A 276 -3.15 -18.68 5.27
CA GLY A 276 -2.71 -19.75 4.38
C GLY A 276 -3.75 -20.12 3.34
N LYS A 277 -3.27 -20.56 2.18
CA LYS A 277 -4.10 -21.06 1.09
C LYS A 277 -3.40 -22.25 0.44
N GLY A 278 -4.14 -23.31 0.19
CA GLY A 278 -3.58 -24.48 -0.47
C GLY A 278 -4.59 -25.60 -0.63
N LYS A 279 -4.17 -26.66 -1.31
CA LYS A 279 -4.98 -27.85 -1.47
C LYS A 279 -4.66 -28.85 -0.36
N ILE A 280 -5.67 -29.49 0.18
CA ILE A 280 -5.51 -30.59 1.14
C ILE A 280 -4.70 -31.71 0.47
N ASN A 281 -3.57 -32.08 1.05
CA ASN A 281 -2.69 -33.11 0.53
C ASN A 281 -2.88 -34.45 1.28
N VAL A 282 -3.14 -34.39 2.58
CA VAL A 282 -3.19 -35.53 3.49
C VAL A 282 -4.46 -35.46 4.34
N VAL A 283 -5.12 -36.60 4.55
CA VAL A 283 -6.32 -36.74 5.34
C VAL A 283 -6.11 -37.89 6.32
N GLY A 284 -6.37 -37.66 7.60
CA GLY A 284 -6.40 -38.70 8.63
C GLY A 284 -5.03 -39.29 9.01
N GLU A 285 -3.95 -38.50 8.92
CA GLU A 285 -2.60 -38.97 9.27
C GLU A 285 -1.96 -38.05 10.30
N GLU A 286 -1.28 -38.62 11.31
CA GLU A 286 -0.42 -37.89 12.21
C GLU A 286 0.78 -37.28 11.45
N ARG A 287 1.08 -36.01 11.73
CA ARG A 287 2.16 -35.32 11.04
C ARG A 287 2.73 -34.17 11.86
N THR A 288 4.05 -34.07 11.88
CA THR A 288 4.76 -32.87 12.32
C THR A 288 4.73 -31.82 11.21
N LEU A 289 4.26 -30.62 11.52
CA LEU A 289 4.20 -29.49 10.58
C LEU A 289 5.51 -28.70 10.58
N THR A 290 5.90 -28.22 9.42
CA THR A 290 6.96 -27.22 9.27
C THR A 290 6.35 -25.84 8.99
N LEU A 291 7.13 -24.77 9.03
CA LEU A 291 6.67 -23.40 8.73
C LEU A 291 5.96 -23.35 7.38
N GLY A 292 4.83 -22.65 7.36
CA GLY A 292 3.97 -22.49 6.19
C GLY A 292 2.99 -23.63 5.96
N GLN A 293 3.24 -24.83 6.48
CA GLN A 293 2.26 -25.92 6.48
C GLN A 293 1.19 -25.69 7.53
N PHE A 294 -0.01 -26.20 7.27
CA PHE A 294 -1.12 -26.09 8.21
C PHE A 294 -2.09 -27.26 8.08
N ALA A 295 -2.85 -27.48 9.11
CA ALA A 295 -3.90 -28.50 9.10
C ALA A 295 -5.17 -28.00 9.77
N ILE A 296 -6.31 -28.42 9.22
CA ILE A 296 -7.60 -28.31 9.87
C ILE A 296 -7.84 -29.59 10.67
N VAL A 297 -8.20 -29.45 11.93
CA VAL A 297 -8.72 -30.53 12.74
C VAL A 297 -10.17 -30.14 13.12
N THR A 298 -11.14 -30.96 12.74
CA THR A 298 -12.55 -30.56 12.89
C THR A 298 -13.47 -31.71 13.31
N LYS A 299 -14.35 -31.43 14.27
CA LYS A 299 -15.47 -32.26 14.64
C LYS A 299 -16.81 -31.72 14.11
N ASN A 300 -16.76 -30.65 13.28
CA ASN A 300 -17.95 -30.13 12.59
C ASN A 300 -18.33 -31.04 11.43
N ALA A 301 -19.51 -31.63 11.49
CA ALA A 301 -19.98 -32.64 10.52
C ALA A 301 -20.24 -32.06 9.12
N GLU A 302 -20.70 -30.78 9.04
CA GLU A 302 -20.96 -30.10 7.76
C GLU A 302 -19.61 -29.80 7.06
N LEU A 303 -18.65 -29.29 7.78
CA LEU A 303 -17.32 -29.03 7.23
C LEU A 303 -16.65 -30.35 6.79
N LYS A 304 -16.70 -31.39 7.59
CA LYS A 304 -16.12 -32.71 7.25
C LYS A 304 -16.67 -33.26 5.92
N ALA A 305 -17.93 -33.00 5.60
CA ALA A 305 -18.53 -33.43 4.34
C ALA A 305 -17.98 -32.70 3.11
N LEU A 306 -17.37 -31.52 3.29
CA LEU A 306 -16.77 -30.71 2.23
C LEU A 306 -15.25 -30.96 2.07
N LEU A 307 -14.58 -31.40 3.13
CA LEU A 307 -13.13 -31.57 3.12
C LEU A 307 -12.72 -32.93 2.56
N ALA A 308 -11.90 -32.91 1.52
CA ALA A 308 -11.30 -34.09 0.92
C ALA A 308 -9.92 -33.74 0.33
N LYS A 309 -9.16 -34.78 -0.05
CA LYS A 309 -7.89 -34.56 -0.78
C LYS A 309 -8.12 -33.75 -2.05
N ASN A 310 -7.24 -32.80 -2.31
CA ASN A 310 -7.27 -31.83 -3.42
C ASN A 310 -8.31 -30.71 -3.32
N VAL A 311 -9.13 -30.65 -2.28
CA VAL A 311 -9.99 -29.48 -2.03
C VAL A 311 -9.10 -28.27 -1.72
N LEU A 312 -9.39 -27.15 -2.36
CA LEU A 312 -8.73 -25.88 -2.12
C LEU A 312 -9.37 -25.20 -0.90
N ILE A 313 -8.55 -24.81 0.04
CA ILE A 313 -8.96 -24.09 1.25
C ILE A 313 -8.12 -22.85 1.47
N ARG A 314 -8.71 -21.87 2.17
CA ARG A 314 -8.03 -20.65 2.61
C ARG A 314 -8.34 -20.37 4.06
N ILE A 315 -7.31 -20.06 4.83
CA ILE A 315 -7.41 -19.54 6.20
C ILE A 315 -7.14 -18.05 6.14
N GLN A 316 -8.03 -17.25 6.68
CA GLN A 316 -7.91 -15.80 6.72
C GLN A 316 -8.66 -15.17 7.89
N GLN A 317 -8.40 -13.89 8.12
CA GLN A 317 -9.26 -13.00 8.88
C GLN A 317 -9.96 -12.04 7.90
N PRO A 318 -11.30 -12.02 7.79
CA PRO A 318 -11.96 -11.06 6.91
C PRO A 318 -11.77 -9.64 7.43
N VAL A 319 -11.56 -8.71 6.51
CA VAL A 319 -11.61 -7.27 6.83
C VAL A 319 -13.05 -6.89 7.12
N ILE A 320 -13.28 -6.14 8.19
CA ILE A 320 -14.62 -5.69 8.60
C ILE A 320 -14.63 -4.18 8.86
N GLY A 321 -15.82 -3.62 9.08
CA GLY A 321 -15.99 -2.19 9.36
C GLY A 321 -15.74 -1.32 8.14
N ASP A 322 -15.15 -0.14 8.36
CA ASP A 322 -14.96 0.89 7.32
C ASP A 322 -14.12 0.44 6.11
N TYR A 323 -13.29 -0.58 6.28
CA TYR A 323 -12.42 -1.12 5.22
C TYR A 323 -12.93 -2.42 4.60
N ALA A 324 -14.15 -2.86 4.91
CA ALA A 324 -14.68 -4.15 4.45
C ALA A 324 -14.70 -4.29 2.92
N GLU A 325 -14.90 -3.18 2.20
CA GLU A 325 -14.91 -3.15 0.74
C GLU A 325 -13.51 -2.96 0.12
N CYS A 326 -12.45 -2.88 0.93
CA CYS A 326 -11.10 -2.68 0.46
C CYS A 326 -10.37 -4.01 0.26
N ASP A 327 -10.17 -4.41 -0.98
CA ASP A 327 -9.34 -5.59 -1.32
C ASP A 327 -7.84 -5.37 -1.10
N ASN A 328 -7.40 -4.12 -1.12
CA ASN A 328 -5.99 -3.76 -0.99
C ASN A 328 -5.84 -2.67 0.05
N ILE A 329 -5.05 -2.96 1.09
CA ILE A 329 -4.85 -2.06 2.22
C ILE A 329 -3.38 -2.03 2.57
N ILE A 330 -2.86 -0.85 2.84
CA ILE A 330 -1.47 -0.63 3.22
C ILE A 330 -1.40 0.22 4.48
N GLY A 331 -0.40 -0.01 5.30
CA GLY A 331 0.00 0.92 6.34
C GLY A 331 0.47 2.22 5.71
N GLY A 332 0.09 3.34 6.29
CA GLY A 332 0.41 4.66 5.79
C GLY A 332 1.01 5.55 6.85
N GLY A 333 1.31 6.75 6.42
CA GLY A 333 1.78 7.81 7.27
C GLY A 333 0.65 8.58 7.94
N VAL A 334 0.88 9.85 8.11
CA VAL A 334 -0.05 10.80 8.70
C VAL A 334 -0.94 11.42 7.63
N THR A 335 -2.06 12.00 8.05
CA THR A 335 -2.87 12.87 7.20
C THR A 335 -2.08 14.13 6.86
N LEU A 336 -1.93 14.43 5.56
CA LEU A 336 -1.23 15.60 5.04
C LEU A 336 -2.22 16.69 4.60
N VAL A 337 -3.30 16.28 3.96
CA VAL A 337 -4.36 17.17 3.47
C VAL A 337 -5.71 16.59 3.88
N LEU A 338 -6.58 17.45 4.38
CA LEU A 338 -7.95 17.11 4.74
C LEU A 338 -8.89 18.24 4.28
N ASN A 339 -9.94 17.89 3.53
CA ASN A 339 -10.92 18.82 2.98
C ASN A 339 -10.29 19.96 2.14
N GLY A 340 -9.18 19.71 1.45
CA GLY A 340 -8.49 20.70 0.62
C GLY A 340 -7.59 21.66 1.38
N GLU A 341 -7.31 21.38 2.65
CA GLU A 341 -6.41 22.16 3.50
C GLU A 341 -5.28 21.29 4.06
N GLY A 342 -4.10 21.87 4.26
CA GLY A 342 -3.00 21.19 4.94
C GLY A 342 -3.35 20.82 6.37
N TYR A 343 -2.93 19.63 6.80
CA TYR A 343 -3.25 19.08 8.12
C TYR A 343 -1.98 19.01 9.00
N ASN A 344 -2.17 19.05 10.32
CA ASN A 344 -1.09 19.13 11.31
C ASN A 344 0.08 18.18 11.07
N PRO A 345 1.31 18.68 10.82
CA PRO A 345 2.50 17.85 10.71
C PRO A 345 2.89 17.27 12.08
N THR A 346 3.45 16.07 12.06
CA THR A 346 3.93 15.37 13.27
C THR A 346 5.39 14.93 13.17
N ASP A 347 5.98 14.97 11.98
CA ASP A 347 7.39 14.65 11.73
C ASP A 347 8.10 15.86 11.13
N PHE A 348 9.10 16.32 11.83
CA PHE A 348 9.88 17.51 11.51
C PHE A 348 11.25 17.16 10.90
N ASN A 349 11.40 15.99 10.29
CA ASN A 349 12.60 15.57 9.61
C ASN A 349 12.39 15.47 8.10
N ARG A 350 13.37 15.96 7.32
CA ARG A 350 13.37 15.81 5.86
C ARG A 350 13.78 14.40 5.47
N HIS A 351 12.95 13.77 4.66
CA HIS A 351 13.18 12.43 4.13
C HIS A 351 12.75 12.34 2.66
N PRO A 352 13.28 11.38 1.87
CA PRO A 352 12.57 10.93 0.69
C PRO A 352 11.18 10.46 1.11
N ARG A 353 10.16 10.76 0.31
CA ARG A 353 8.76 10.58 0.70
C ARG A 353 7.97 9.85 -0.39
N THR A 354 6.95 9.13 0.05
CA THR A 354 5.91 8.53 -0.79
C THR A 354 4.56 8.96 -0.24
N MET A 355 3.67 9.41 -1.10
CA MET A 355 2.38 9.97 -0.75
C MET A 355 1.30 9.40 -1.63
N VAL A 356 0.07 9.36 -1.13
CA VAL A 356 -1.14 9.10 -1.89
C VAL A 356 -2.22 10.09 -1.50
N GLY A 357 -3.02 10.51 -2.47
CA GLY A 357 -4.15 11.40 -2.22
C GLY A 357 -5.26 11.21 -3.23
N ARG A 358 -6.33 11.98 -3.04
CA ARG A 358 -7.52 11.96 -3.87
C ARG A 358 -7.94 13.39 -4.21
N LYS A 359 -8.25 13.64 -5.49
CA LYS A 359 -8.90 14.87 -5.94
C LYS A 359 -10.40 14.84 -5.69
N ALA A 360 -11.05 15.98 -5.82
CA ALA A 360 -12.50 16.10 -5.64
C ALA A 360 -13.32 15.26 -6.64
N ASP A 361 -12.77 15.00 -7.84
CA ASP A 361 -13.38 14.14 -8.86
C ASP A 361 -13.11 12.64 -8.68
N GLY A 362 -12.47 12.26 -7.57
CA GLY A 362 -12.10 10.88 -7.26
C GLY A 362 -10.78 10.41 -7.88
N THR A 363 -10.11 11.23 -8.70
CA THR A 363 -8.78 10.90 -9.26
C THR A 363 -7.79 10.65 -8.13
N LEU A 364 -7.11 9.50 -8.16
CA LEU A 364 -6.04 9.19 -7.21
C LEU A 364 -4.73 9.81 -7.69
N VAL A 365 -3.96 10.33 -6.74
CA VAL A 365 -2.64 10.93 -6.96
C VAL A 365 -1.63 10.19 -6.10
N PHE A 366 -0.60 9.63 -6.73
CA PHE A 366 0.54 9.03 -6.05
C PHE A 366 1.77 9.87 -6.34
N ALA A 367 2.55 10.21 -5.32
CA ALA A 367 3.74 11.02 -5.50
C ALA A 367 4.94 10.41 -4.76
N THR A 368 6.12 10.56 -5.34
CA THR A 368 7.39 10.25 -4.68
C THR A 368 8.33 11.44 -4.80
N VAL A 369 9.08 11.68 -3.74
CA VAL A 369 10.09 12.73 -3.67
C VAL A 369 11.43 12.10 -3.32
N ASP A 370 12.46 12.41 -4.10
CA ASP A 370 13.83 12.03 -3.80
C ASP A 370 14.34 12.78 -2.57
N GLY A 371 15.32 12.23 -1.88
CA GLY A 371 15.94 12.88 -0.73
C GLY A 371 17.28 12.27 -0.37
N ARG A 372 17.89 12.75 0.73
CA ARG A 372 19.21 12.30 1.22
C ARG A 372 20.33 12.46 0.19
N GLN A 373 20.21 13.42 -0.72
CA GLN A 373 21.22 13.75 -1.73
C GLN A 373 21.86 15.10 -1.40
N VAL A 374 22.60 15.15 -0.29
CA VAL A 374 23.21 16.37 0.29
C VAL A 374 24.04 17.15 -0.72
N ALA A 375 24.84 16.46 -1.55
CA ALA A 375 25.66 17.09 -2.59
C ALA A 375 24.85 17.87 -3.65
N LYS A 376 23.53 17.62 -3.74
CA LYS A 376 22.62 18.33 -4.63
C LYS A 376 21.68 19.28 -3.90
N ASN A 377 21.84 19.46 -2.60
CA ASN A 377 20.90 20.14 -1.70
C ASN A 377 19.48 19.54 -1.73
N MET A 378 19.32 18.30 -2.18
CA MET A 378 18.04 17.57 -2.23
C MET A 378 17.89 16.74 -0.96
N TYR A 379 17.33 17.35 0.07
CA TYR A 379 17.21 16.72 1.38
C TYR A 379 15.95 15.86 1.53
N GLY A 380 14.97 16.03 0.63
CA GLY A 380 13.62 15.52 0.75
C GLY A 380 12.68 16.55 1.39
N MET A 381 11.52 16.12 1.83
CA MET A 381 10.46 17.02 2.31
C MET A 381 10.07 16.77 3.76
N LEU A 382 9.66 17.84 4.45
CA LEU A 382 8.86 17.84 5.66
C LEU A 382 7.40 17.54 5.32
N GLN A 383 6.57 17.22 6.32
CA GLN A 383 5.16 16.89 6.10
C GLN A 383 4.35 18.09 5.55
N GLU A 384 4.62 19.32 6.03
CA GLU A 384 4.00 20.54 5.52
C GLU A 384 4.37 20.81 4.04
N GLU A 385 5.59 20.50 3.61
CA GLU A 385 6.00 20.60 2.20
C GLU A 385 5.31 19.51 1.36
N MET A 386 5.13 18.30 1.91
CA MET A 386 4.33 17.24 1.29
C MET A 386 2.88 17.66 1.12
N ALA A 387 2.29 18.33 2.13
CA ALA A 387 0.93 18.87 2.03
C ALA A 387 0.83 19.92 0.91
N ALA A 388 1.79 20.86 0.83
CA ALA A 388 1.84 21.87 -0.24
C ALA A 388 1.96 21.21 -1.63
N LEU A 389 2.79 20.16 -1.78
CA LEU A 389 2.89 19.38 -3.01
C LEU A 389 1.55 18.73 -3.38
N MET A 390 0.90 18.03 -2.46
CA MET A 390 -0.34 17.33 -2.76
C MET A 390 -1.50 18.30 -3.07
N LEU A 391 -1.56 19.46 -2.42
CA LEU A 391 -2.48 20.54 -2.76
C LEU A 391 -2.20 21.12 -4.17
N HIS A 392 -0.91 21.31 -4.53
CA HIS A 392 -0.51 21.77 -5.87
C HIS A 392 -1.06 20.85 -6.97
N TYR A 393 -1.07 19.53 -6.74
CA TYR A 393 -1.65 18.56 -7.67
C TYR A 393 -3.17 18.39 -7.50
N GLY A 394 -3.83 19.22 -6.70
CA GLY A 394 -5.29 19.32 -6.58
C GLY A 394 -5.93 18.29 -5.66
N CYS A 395 -5.17 17.69 -4.73
CA CYS A 395 -5.72 16.76 -3.75
C CYS A 395 -6.58 17.50 -2.72
N VAL A 396 -7.73 16.90 -2.39
CA VAL A 396 -8.59 17.33 -1.28
C VAL A 396 -8.36 16.47 -0.03
N GLU A 397 -7.76 15.29 -0.21
CA GLU A 397 -7.27 14.40 0.84
C GLU A 397 -5.91 13.86 0.43
N ALA A 398 -4.96 13.76 1.38
CA ALA A 398 -3.65 13.14 1.14
C ALA A 398 -3.04 12.59 2.43
N TYR A 399 -2.18 11.55 2.25
CA TYR A 399 -1.57 10.76 3.30
C TYR A 399 -0.14 10.39 2.97
#